data_07f4e99fa374b8405cd8e64711581c62
#
_entry.id   07f4e99fa374b8405cd8e64711581c62
#
_cell.length_a   1.000
_cell.length_b   1.000
_cell.length_c   1.000
_cell.angle_alpha   90.00
_cell.angle_beta   90.00
_cell.angle_gamma   90.00
#
_symmetry.space_group_name_H-M   'P 1'
#
loop_
_entity.id
_entity.type
_entity.pdbx_description
1 polymer ?
#
loop_
_entity_poly.entity_id
_entity_poly.type
_entity_poly.pdbx_seq_one_letter_code
_entity_poly.pdbx_strand_id
1 'polypeptide(L)'
;GLGLVLTIIVLTLVGWLAAGLMGRWLVRISGQIMASMPVVRNIYSAVKQIMETILAQKSNAFRHVVLFEYPRKGIWSMGFVTGATSGEVQNVIDTDMINVFVPTTPNPTSGFLLFVPKKDVHYLNMSSEEGFKMLVSTGIVTPPDKRSSTQQKQPIIFTENVAIDSLINKSTKD
;
A
#
# COMPACT_ATOMS: atom_id res chain seq x y z
N GLY A 1 -49.67 -31.54 14.17
CA GLY A 1 -48.68 -30.60 14.75
C GLY A 1 -47.40 -31.28 15.26
N LEU A 2 -47.53 -32.36 16.01
CA LEU A 2 -46.35 -33.01 16.67
C LEU A 2 -45.37 -33.62 15.65
N GLY A 3 -45.85 -34.23 14.58
CA GLY A 3 -45.04 -34.82 13.53
C GLY A 3 -44.20 -33.79 12.77
N LEU A 4 -44.74 -32.60 12.52
CA LEU A 4 -44.04 -31.51 11.83
C LEU A 4 -42.86 -30.98 12.68
N VAL A 5 -43.11 -30.79 13.97
CA VAL A 5 -42.05 -30.34 14.91
C VAL A 5 -40.93 -31.36 15.03
N LEU A 6 -41.28 -32.67 15.13
CA LEU A 6 -40.30 -33.75 15.17
C LEU A 6 -39.44 -33.79 13.90
N THR A 7 -40.07 -33.64 12.74
CA THR A 7 -39.38 -33.62 11.43
C THR A 7 -38.37 -32.46 11.34
N ILE A 8 -38.74 -31.26 11.78
CA ILE A 8 -37.85 -30.10 11.78
C ILE A 8 -36.66 -30.32 12.70
N ILE A 9 -36.90 -30.86 13.90
CA ILE A 9 -35.79 -31.15 14.85
C ILE A 9 -34.84 -32.17 14.25
N VAL A 10 -35.33 -33.26 13.66
CA VAL A 10 -34.50 -34.30 13.05
C VAL A 10 -33.69 -33.74 11.90
N LEU A 11 -34.29 -32.99 10.98
CA LEU A 11 -33.59 -32.36 9.84
C LEU A 11 -32.52 -31.36 10.29
N THR A 12 -32.82 -30.57 11.31
CA THR A 12 -31.86 -29.62 11.85
C THR A 12 -30.66 -30.32 12.48
N LEU A 13 -30.89 -31.41 13.23
CA LEU A 13 -29.84 -32.20 13.88
C LEU A 13 -28.97 -32.93 12.85
N VAL A 14 -29.56 -33.52 11.82
CA VAL A 14 -28.85 -34.17 10.71
C VAL A 14 -28.04 -33.14 9.92
N GLY A 15 -28.62 -31.96 9.63
CA GLY A 15 -27.92 -30.88 8.94
C GLY A 15 -26.72 -30.37 9.74
N TRP A 16 -26.86 -30.19 11.04
CA TRP A 16 -25.78 -29.75 11.92
C TRP A 16 -24.63 -30.76 12.01
N LEU A 17 -24.97 -32.06 12.16
CA LEU A 17 -23.99 -33.16 12.15
C LEU A 17 -23.27 -33.26 10.79
N ALA A 18 -24.01 -33.22 9.70
CA ALA A 18 -23.45 -33.28 8.34
C ALA A 18 -22.51 -32.10 8.06
N ALA A 19 -22.89 -30.89 8.42
CA ALA A 19 -22.06 -29.68 8.25
C ALA A 19 -20.75 -29.76 9.06
N GLY A 20 -20.83 -30.27 10.30
CA GLY A 20 -19.64 -30.42 11.16
C GLY A 20 -18.65 -31.49 10.67
N LEU A 21 -19.15 -32.63 10.18
CA LEU A 21 -18.30 -33.71 9.65
C LEU A 21 -17.71 -33.30 8.27
N MET A 22 -18.51 -32.72 7.40
CA MET A 22 -18.07 -32.30 6.06
C MET A 22 -17.06 -31.16 6.14
N GLY A 23 -17.28 -30.19 7.02
CA GLY A 23 -16.32 -29.12 7.26
C GLY A 23 -14.96 -29.64 7.77
N ARG A 24 -14.95 -30.55 8.73
CA ARG A 24 -13.70 -31.18 9.25
C ARG A 24 -13.02 -32.02 8.18
N TRP A 25 -13.76 -32.73 7.36
CA TRP A 25 -13.25 -33.54 6.25
C TRP A 25 -12.64 -32.67 5.15
N LEU A 26 -13.31 -31.59 4.75
CA LEU A 26 -12.78 -30.61 3.78
C LEU A 26 -11.48 -29.97 4.26
N VAL A 27 -11.42 -29.53 5.53
CA VAL A 27 -10.20 -28.95 6.11
C VAL A 27 -9.06 -29.97 6.17
N ARG A 28 -9.37 -31.22 6.47
CA ARG A 28 -8.36 -32.30 6.50
C ARG A 28 -7.82 -32.64 5.11
N ILE A 29 -8.68 -32.70 4.09
CA ILE A 29 -8.28 -32.93 2.70
C ILE A 29 -7.50 -31.76 2.13
N SER A 30 -7.95 -30.54 2.34
CA SER A 30 -7.21 -29.35 1.89
C SER A 30 -5.82 -29.30 2.50
N GLY A 31 -5.69 -29.64 3.78
CA GLY A 31 -4.37 -29.75 4.43
C GLY A 31 -3.46 -30.84 3.84
N GLN A 32 -4.01 -32.00 3.49
CA GLN A 32 -3.26 -33.08 2.86
C GLN A 32 -2.86 -32.75 1.41
N ILE A 33 -3.74 -32.13 0.63
CA ILE A 33 -3.45 -31.68 -0.74
C ILE A 33 -2.35 -30.60 -0.71
N MET A 34 -2.42 -29.65 0.21
CA MET A 34 -1.37 -28.63 0.38
C MET A 34 -0.03 -29.23 0.83
N ALA A 35 -0.05 -30.25 1.67
CA ALA A 35 1.16 -30.94 2.13
C ALA A 35 1.84 -31.78 1.04
N SER A 36 1.09 -32.24 0.03
CA SER A 36 1.61 -33.08 -1.06
C SER A 36 2.14 -32.30 -2.27
N MET A 37 2.00 -30.99 -2.29
CA MET A 37 2.51 -30.13 -3.37
C MET A 37 3.76 -29.35 -2.91
N PRO A 38 4.98 -29.80 -3.20
CA PRO A 38 6.21 -29.13 -2.73
C PRO A 38 6.33 -27.68 -3.23
N VAL A 39 5.81 -27.38 -4.41
CA VAL A 39 5.80 -26.01 -4.96
C VAL A 39 4.88 -25.09 -4.17
N VAL A 40 3.67 -25.53 -3.83
CA VAL A 40 2.70 -24.75 -3.05
C VAL A 40 3.21 -24.50 -1.63
N ARG A 41 3.88 -25.49 -1.03
CA ARG A 41 4.52 -25.36 0.30
C ARG A 41 5.62 -24.31 0.29
N ASN A 42 6.45 -24.27 -0.77
CA ASN A 42 7.53 -23.30 -0.88
C ASN A 42 6.98 -21.88 -1.09
N ILE A 43 5.96 -21.73 -1.93
CA ILE A 43 5.28 -20.45 -2.11
C ILE A 43 4.59 -20.00 -0.82
N TYR A 44 3.86 -20.88 -0.16
CA TYR A 44 3.19 -20.57 1.11
C TYR A 44 4.18 -20.18 2.20
N SER A 45 5.30 -20.93 2.36
CA SER A 45 6.31 -20.59 3.35
C SER A 45 7.02 -19.27 3.02
N ALA A 46 7.29 -18.98 1.75
CA ALA A 46 7.84 -17.70 1.32
C ALA A 46 6.88 -16.54 1.61
N VAL A 47 5.60 -16.68 1.25
CA VAL A 47 4.57 -15.67 1.56
C VAL A 47 4.39 -15.50 3.07
N LYS A 48 4.34 -16.60 3.83
CA LYS A 48 4.24 -16.56 5.29
C LYS A 48 5.44 -15.87 5.91
N GLN A 49 6.66 -16.17 5.47
CA GLN A 49 7.89 -15.54 5.95
C GLN A 49 7.91 -14.03 5.62
N ILE A 50 7.45 -13.64 4.42
CA ILE A 50 7.29 -12.24 4.04
C ILE A 50 6.27 -11.56 4.96
N MET A 51 5.12 -12.18 5.18
CA MET A 51 4.09 -11.64 6.06
C MET A 51 4.54 -11.55 7.52
N GLU A 52 5.25 -12.57 8.03
CA GLU A 52 5.82 -12.54 9.38
C GLU A 52 6.90 -11.45 9.51
N THR A 53 7.74 -11.26 8.49
CA THR A 53 8.74 -10.19 8.45
C THR A 53 8.08 -8.82 8.44
N ILE A 54 7.05 -8.63 7.62
CA ILE A 54 6.26 -7.38 7.57
C ILE A 54 5.55 -7.14 8.90
N LEU A 55 4.98 -8.18 9.52
CA LEU A 55 4.27 -8.08 10.79
C LEU A 55 5.23 -7.91 11.98
N ALA A 56 6.41 -8.53 11.95
CA ALA A 56 7.46 -8.35 12.96
C ALA A 56 8.10 -6.96 12.86
N GLN A 57 8.23 -6.41 11.65
CA GLN A 57 8.66 -5.03 11.42
C GLN A 57 7.54 -3.99 11.64
N LYS A 58 6.43 -4.40 12.29
CA LYS A 58 5.26 -3.55 12.59
C LYS A 58 5.59 -2.21 13.25
N SER A 59 6.83 -2.02 13.67
CA SER A 59 7.27 -0.78 14.29
C SER A 59 7.92 0.24 13.35
N ASN A 60 8.46 -0.12 12.17
CA ASN A 60 9.26 0.80 11.37
C ASN A 60 8.99 0.83 9.86
N ALA A 61 8.44 -0.24 9.25
CA ALA A 61 8.06 -0.20 7.85
C ALA A 61 6.86 0.73 7.63
N PHE A 62 6.90 1.54 6.60
CA PHE A 62 5.88 2.54 6.24
C PHE A 62 5.68 3.70 7.24
N ARG A 63 6.63 3.95 8.17
CA ARG A 63 6.48 5.06 9.14
C ARG A 63 6.70 6.44 8.54
N HIS A 64 7.49 6.54 7.48
CA HIS A 64 7.86 7.80 6.90
C HIS A 64 7.35 7.93 5.49
N VAL A 65 6.56 8.97 5.27
CA VAL A 65 6.19 9.44 3.95
C VAL A 65 7.30 10.36 3.45
N VAL A 66 7.69 10.16 2.20
CA VAL A 66 8.81 10.89 1.60
C VAL A 66 8.44 11.45 0.23
N LEU A 67 9.09 12.56 -0.13
CA LEU A 67 9.12 13.10 -1.49
C LEU A 67 10.54 13.00 -2.04
N PHE A 68 10.65 12.66 -3.31
CA PHE A 68 11.90 12.65 -4.05
C PHE A 68 11.64 12.85 -5.54
N GLU A 69 12.64 13.26 -6.27
CA GLU A 69 12.52 13.47 -7.72
C GLU A 69 12.51 12.14 -8.48
N TYR A 70 11.40 11.85 -9.14
CA TYR A 70 11.20 10.66 -9.96
C TYR A 70 10.06 10.87 -10.96
N PRO A 71 10.16 10.44 -12.22
CA PRO A 71 11.26 9.69 -12.87
C PRO A 71 12.43 10.57 -13.34
N ARG A 72 12.34 11.90 -13.19
CA ARG A 72 13.39 12.84 -13.58
C ARG A 72 13.37 14.07 -12.70
N LYS A 73 14.44 14.87 -12.76
CA LYS A 73 14.53 16.14 -12.04
C LYS A 73 13.34 17.07 -12.37
N GLY A 74 12.82 17.72 -11.33
CA GLY A 74 11.67 18.61 -11.41
C GLY A 74 10.31 17.93 -11.35
N ILE A 75 10.24 16.58 -11.39
CA ILE A 75 9.01 15.81 -11.14
C ILE A 75 9.15 15.09 -9.82
N TRP A 76 8.18 15.27 -8.93
CA TRP A 76 8.21 14.75 -7.58
C TRP A 76 7.23 13.60 -7.41
N SER A 77 7.71 12.54 -6.79
CA SER A 77 6.92 11.38 -6.42
C SER A 77 6.86 11.23 -4.90
N MET A 78 5.69 10.82 -4.41
CA MET A 78 5.51 10.47 -3.01
C MET A 78 5.65 8.96 -2.85
N GLY A 79 6.39 8.56 -1.81
CA GLY A 79 6.60 7.16 -1.47
C GLY A 79 6.66 6.94 0.04
N PHE A 80 6.77 5.66 0.40
CA PHE A 80 6.89 5.21 1.78
C PHE A 80 8.22 4.51 1.98
N VAL A 81 8.97 4.91 2.99
CA VAL A 81 10.23 4.25 3.34
C VAL A 81 9.91 2.88 3.94
N THR A 82 10.46 1.83 3.34
CA THR A 82 10.28 0.46 3.83
C THR A 82 11.47 -0.06 4.61
N GLY A 83 12.64 0.56 4.45
CA GLY A 83 13.84 0.21 5.20
C GLY A 83 15.10 0.80 4.59
N ALA A 84 16.24 0.53 5.23
CA ALA A 84 17.55 0.77 4.64
C ALA A 84 17.85 -0.31 3.57
N THR A 85 18.51 0.08 2.49
CA THR A 85 18.99 -0.89 1.50
C THR A 85 20.14 -1.69 2.09
N SER A 86 20.20 -2.98 1.79
CA SER A 86 21.22 -3.89 2.28
C SER A 86 21.53 -4.99 1.26
N GLY A 87 22.57 -5.78 1.55
CA GLY A 87 22.99 -6.89 0.71
C GLY A 87 23.61 -6.43 -0.61
N GLU A 88 23.46 -7.26 -1.65
CA GLU A 88 24.11 -7.05 -2.96
C GLU A 88 23.77 -5.69 -3.56
N VAL A 89 22.51 -5.25 -3.46
CA VAL A 89 22.06 -3.96 -4.03
C VAL A 89 22.82 -2.79 -3.41
N GLN A 90 23.03 -2.80 -2.08
CA GLN A 90 23.80 -1.74 -1.43
C GLN A 90 25.29 -1.87 -1.74
N ASN A 91 25.81 -3.08 -1.85
CA ASN A 91 27.24 -3.30 -2.09
C ASN A 91 27.71 -2.89 -3.50
N VAL A 92 26.79 -2.85 -4.47
CA VAL A 92 27.07 -2.40 -5.85
C VAL A 92 27.05 -0.87 -5.97
N ILE A 93 26.43 -0.18 -4.99
CA ILE A 93 26.25 1.28 -5.03
C ILE A 93 27.03 1.93 -3.88
N ASP A 94 27.94 2.85 -4.19
CA ASP A 94 28.80 3.51 -3.20
C ASP A 94 28.05 4.47 -2.27
N THR A 95 26.82 4.85 -2.62
CA THR A 95 25.99 5.80 -1.86
C THR A 95 25.01 5.07 -0.96
N ASP A 96 24.81 5.56 0.26
CA ASP A 96 23.78 5.04 1.17
C ASP A 96 22.38 5.17 0.56
N MET A 97 21.74 4.02 0.34
CA MET A 97 20.43 3.93 -0.29
C MET A 97 19.36 3.57 0.74
N ILE A 98 18.15 4.00 0.47
CA ILE A 98 16.95 3.55 1.21
C ILE A 98 15.94 2.94 0.24
N ASN A 99 15.20 1.98 0.74
CA ASN A 99 14.11 1.33 0.01
C ASN A 99 12.86 2.19 0.13
N VAL A 100 12.30 2.59 -1.00
CA VAL A 100 11.08 3.39 -1.07
C VAL A 100 10.04 2.66 -1.92
N PHE A 101 8.89 2.39 -1.33
CA PHE A 101 7.72 1.92 -2.05
C PHE A 101 6.94 3.12 -2.60
N VAL A 102 6.73 3.14 -3.90
CA VAL A 102 5.98 4.17 -4.62
C VAL A 102 4.69 3.55 -5.14
N PRO A 103 3.58 3.69 -4.43
CA PRO A 103 2.31 3.10 -4.85
C PRO A 103 1.71 3.80 -6.06
N THR A 104 0.93 3.05 -6.84
CA THR A 104 0.10 3.61 -7.90
C THR A 104 -1.16 4.27 -7.33
N THR A 105 -1.73 5.23 -8.07
CA THR A 105 -2.99 5.88 -7.73
C THR A 105 -4.09 5.50 -8.72
N PRO A 106 -5.33 5.36 -8.32
CA PRO A 106 -5.89 5.39 -6.96
C PRO A 106 -5.71 4.08 -6.18
N ASN A 107 -5.18 3.02 -6.82
CA ASN A 107 -4.99 1.69 -6.22
C ASN A 107 -3.56 1.56 -5.65
N PRO A 108 -3.37 1.66 -4.32
CA PRO A 108 -2.05 1.59 -3.69
C PRO A 108 -1.55 0.16 -3.46
N THR A 109 -2.25 -0.88 -3.93
CA THR A 109 -1.83 -2.28 -3.75
C THR A 109 -0.71 -2.68 -4.70
N SER A 110 -0.48 -1.90 -5.75
CA SER A 110 0.64 -2.04 -6.69
C SER A 110 1.52 -0.79 -6.67
N GLY A 111 2.72 -0.90 -7.24
CA GLY A 111 3.67 0.22 -7.26
C GLY A 111 5.07 -0.24 -7.65
N PHE A 112 6.04 0.62 -7.40
CA PHE A 112 7.45 0.38 -7.67
C PHE A 112 8.25 0.30 -6.37
N LEU A 113 9.23 -0.58 -6.33
CA LEU A 113 10.29 -0.53 -5.33
C LEU A 113 11.46 0.25 -5.94
N LEU A 114 11.80 1.36 -5.34
CA LEU A 114 12.92 2.19 -5.75
C LEU A 114 13.99 2.21 -4.66
N PHE A 115 15.25 2.22 -5.10
CA PHE A 115 16.41 2.41 -4.25
C PHE A 115 16.87 3.85 -4.45
N VAL A 116 16.66 4.70 -3.45
CA VAL A 116 16.88 6.15 -3.57
C VAL A 116 18.01 6.56 -2.64
N PRO A 117 18.96 7.41 -3.09
CA PRO A 117 19.98 7.94 -2.20
C PRO A 117 19.33 8.67 -1.03
N LYS A 118 19.75 8.34 0.18
CA LYS A 118 19.20 8.92 1.41
C LYS A 118 19.25 10.44 1.42
N LYS A 119 20.25 11.04 0.79
CA LYS A 119 20.44 12.49 0.68
C LYS A 119 19.43 13.20 -0.23
N ASP A 120 18.83 12.46 -1.18
CA ASP A 120 17.92 13.01 -2.19
C ASP A 120 16.44 12.86 -1.77
N VAL A 121 16.20 12.40 -0.54
CA VAL A 121 14.86 12.12 -0.02
C VAL A 121 14.46 13.18 1.01
N HIS A 122 13.28 13.76 0.83
CA HIS A 122 12.67 14.71 1.75
C HIS A 122 11.60 14.03 2.60
N TYR A 123 11.83 13.96 3.91
CA TYR A 123 10.89 13.38 4.86
C TYR A 123 9.74 14.36 5.12
N LEU A 124 8.50 13.83 5.06
CA LEU A 124 7.29 14.61 5.33
C LEU A 124 6.81 14.37 6.77
N ASN A 125 6.21 15.40 7.36
CA ASN A 125 5.65 15.33 8.72
C ASN A 125 4.25 14.72 8.78
N MET A 126 3.68 14.32 7.63
CA MET A 126 2.42 13.62 7.60
C MET A 126 2.56 12.17 8.02
N SER A 127 1.50 11.61 8.59
CA SER A 127 1.42 10.18 8.89
C SER A 127 1.25 9.34 7.63
N SER A 128 1.58 8.05 7.71
CA SER A 128 1.36 7.13 6.59
C SER A 128 -0.11 7.06 6.18
N GLU A 129 -1.03 7.15 7.14
CA GLU A 129 -2.46 7.16 6.87
C GLU A 129 -2.87 8.41 6.06
N GLU A 130 -2.35 9.58 6.43
CA GLU A 130 -2.55 10.82 5.68
C GLU A 130 -1.99 10.73 4.26
N GLY A 131 -0.78 10.15 4.11
CA GLY A 131 -0.17 9.88 2.81
C GLY A 131 -1.00 8.93 1.94
N PHE A 132 -1.50 7.84 2.50
CA PHE A 132 -2.39 6.92 1.78
C PHE A 132 -3.70 7.57 1.36
N LYS A 133 -4.33 8.39 2.21
CA LYS A 133 -5.55 9.15 1.85
C LYS A 133 -5.29 10.08 0.66
N MET A 134 -4.15 10.76 0.66
CA MET A 134 -3.74 11.63 -0.45
C MET A 134 -3.55 10.85 -1.74
N LEU A 135 -2.90 9.68 -1.70
CA LEU A 135 -2.70 8.81 -2.87
C LEU A 135 -4.00 8.27 -3.45
N VAL A 136 -4.87 7.69 -2.59
CA VAL A 136 -6.15 7.12 -3.02
C VAL A 136 -7.07 8.20 -3.60
N SER A 137 -7.01 9.41 -3.05
CA SER A 137 -7.77 10.57 -3.58
C SER A 137 -7.12 11.24 -4.79
N THR A 138 -5.99 10.72 -5.29
CA THR A 138 -5.22 11.34 -6.39
C THR A 138 -4.82 12.80 -6.12
N GLY A 139 -4.53 13.12 -4.84
CA GLY A 139 -4.15 14.47 -4.41
C GLY A 139 -5.30 15.42 -4.11
N ILE A 140 -6.56 14.98 -4.27
CA ILE A 140 -7.75 15.81 -3.96
C ILE A 140 -7.83 16.09 -2.46
N VAL A 141 -7.59 15.07 -1.63
CA VAL A 141 -7.53 15.22 -0.18
C VAL A 141 -6.09 15.47 0.24
N THR A 142 -5.79 16.70 0.63
CA THR A 142 -4.46 17.12 1.09
C THR A 142 -4.47 17.24 2.61
N PRO A 143 -3.57 16.55 3.33
CA PRO A 143 -3.44 16.70 4.77
C PRO A 143 -2.99 18.13 5.13
N PRO A 144 -3.35 18.63 6.32
CA PRO A 144 -2.91 19.94 6.77
C PRO A 144 -1.39 19.98 6.94
N ASP A 145 -0.76 21.05 6.51
CA ASP A 145 0.67 21.27 6.73
C ASP A 145 0.92 21.58 8.21
N LYS A 146 1.65 20.69 8.88
CA LYS A 146 1.99 20.78 10.31
C LYS A 146 3.19 21.69 10.60
N ARG A 147 3.81 22.28 9.56
CA ARG A 147 4.92 23.23 9.72
C ARG A 147 4.40 24.58 10.23
N SER A 148 5.29 25.40 10.80
CA SER A 148 4.95 26.74 11.22
C SER A 148 4.48 27.60 10.02
N SER A 149 3.55 28.52 10.24
CA SER A 149 2.98 29.38 9.20
C SER A 149 4.04 30.15 8.39
N THR A 150 5.18 30.44 8.98
CA THR A 150 6.31 31.10 8.32
C THR A 150 7.01 30.21 7.27
N GLN A 151 6.86 28.89 7.37
CA GLN A 151 7.46 27.90 6.45
C GLN A 151 6.47 27.39 5.40
N GLN A 152 5.21 27.75 5.52
CA GLN A 152 4.17 27.34 4.58
C GLN A 152 4.16 28.27 3.37
N LYS A 153 4.26 27.69 2.17
CA LYS A 153 3.98 28.43 0.93
C LYS A 153 2.48 28.53 0.75
N GLN A 154 2.01 29.70 0.32
CA GLN A 154 0.60 29.85 -0.03
C GLN A 154 0.22 28.89 -1.16
N PRO A 155 -0.94 28.23 -1.07
CA PRO A 155 -1.41 27.35 -2.12
C PRO A 155 -1.64 28.14 -3.41
N ILE A 156 -1.27 27.55 -4.55
CA ILE A 156 -1.62 28.10 -5.86
C ILE A 156 -3.12 27.85 -6.04
N ILE A 157 -3.89 28.92 -6.02
CA ILE A 157 -5.33 28.87 -6.31
C ILE A 157 -5.47 28.89 -7.84
N PHE A 158 -5.87 27.79 -8.44
CA PHE A 158 -6.28 27.74 -9.84
C PHE A 158 -7.66 28.39 -9.95
N THR A 159 -7.69 29.69 -10.14
CA THR A 159 -8.91 30.37 -10.59
C THR A 159 -9.03 30.10 -12.10
N GLU A 160 -10.10 29.50 -12.51
CA GLU A 160 -10.40 29.01 -13.87
C GLU A 160 -10.25 30.10 -14.96
N ASN A 161 -10.25 31.38 -14.57
CA ASN A 161 -10.22 32.53 -15.47
C ASN A 161 -8.82 33.08 -15.79
N VAL A 162 -7.75 32.73 -15.04
CA VAL A 162 -6.42 33.32 -15.25
C VAL A 162 -5.58 32.58 -16.29
N ALA A 163 -5.82 31.28 -16.47
CA ALA A 163 -5.02 30.48 -17.40
C ALA A 163 -5.41 30.67 -18.86
N ILE A 164 -6.69 30.91 -19.14
CA ILE A 164 -7.20 31.08 -20.52
C ILE A 164 -6.87 32.46 -21.06
N ASP A 165 -7.04 33.51 -20.27
CA ASP A 165 -6.75 34.90 -20.70
C ASP A 165 -5.27 35.17 -20.94
N SER A 166 -4.37 34.52 -20.19
CA SER A 166 -2.92 34.66 -20.41
C SER A 166 -2.44 33.92 -21.69
N LEU A 167 -3.12 32.85 -22.10
CA LEU A 167 -2.81 32.13 -23.33
C LEU A 167 -3.40 32.82 -24.57
N ILE A 168 -4.58 33.41 -24.46
CA ILE A 168 -5.23 34.13 -25.56
C ILE A 168 -4.49 35.46 -25.86
N ASN A 169 -4.03 36.13 -24.80
CA ASN A 169 -3.34 37.43 -24.97
C ASN A 169 -1.90 37.30 -25.50
N LYS A 170 -1.32 36.09 -25.47
CA LYS A 170 0.00 35.80 -26.04
C LYS A 170 -0.07 35.42 -27.52
N SER A 171 -1.23 34.92 -27.97
CA SER A 171 -1.47 34.53 -29.37
C SER A 171 -1.88 35.67 -30.27
N THR A 172 -2.20 36.85 -29.73
CA THR A 172 -2.64 38.05 -30.49
C THR A 172 -1.53 39.09 -30.65
N LYS A 173 -0.29 38.81 -30.21
CA LYS A 173 0.86 39.72 -30.30
C LYS A 173 1.99 39.23 -31.20
N ASP A 174 1.83 38.09 -31.83
CA ASP A 174 2.65 37.59 -32.94
C ASP A 174 1.80 37.59 -34.23
#